data_81a5d422e9112fcc669ac637144a9770
#
_entry.id   81a5d422e9112fcc669ac637144a9770
#
_cell.length_a   1.000
_cell.length_b   1.000
_cell.length_c   1.000
_cell.angle_alpha   90.00
_cell.angle_beta   90.00
_cell.angle_gamma   90.00
#
_symmetry.space_group_name_H-M   'P 1'
#
loop_
_entity.id
_entity.type
_entity.pdbx_description
1 polymer ?
#
loop_
_entity_poly.entity_id
_entity_poly.type
_entity_poly.pdbx_seq_one_letter_code
_entity_poly.pdbx_strand_id
1 'polypeptide(L)'
;IGGNKELPTDVRIIVASNERLTEACQKGKFREDLYHRLNEFGVELFPLRKRKEDIIYFANHFLAETAAELGKNITNLDTEVEDVFLSYPWPGNVRELKNVIKRAALLTQGDRVSIKALPFEILNHTQLEFNVSEADHVSNNSYTGYGEQPVKEPVIDLSRPKLKKVAM
;
A
#
# COMPACT_ATOMS: atom_id res chain seq x y z
N ILE A 1 -29.80 -21.29 -3.86
CA ILE A 1 -29.94 -20.21 -2.85
C ILE A 1 -31.42 -20.23 -2.42
N GLY A 2 -31.71 -20.40 -1.11
CA GLY A 2 -33.09 -20.37 -0.59
C GLY A 2 -33.68 -21.71 -0.15
N GLY A 3 -32.88 -22.75 0.01
CA GLY A 3 -33.37 -23.99 0.63
C GLY A 3 -33.56 -23.84 2.14
N ASN A 4 -34.73 -24.25 2.66
CA ASN A 4 -35.04 -24.25 4.09
C ASN A 4 -34.50 -25.50 4.84
N LYS A 5 -33.65 -26.30 4.22
CA LYS A 5 -33.08 -27.50 4.80
C LYS A 5 -31.74 -27.18 5.45
N GLU A 6 -31.66 -27.33 6.77
CA GLU A 6 -30.41 -27.24 7.51
C GLU A 6 -29.52 -28.44 7.17
N LEU A 7 -28.30 -28.20 6.73
CA LEU A 7 -27.30 -29.24 6.50
C LEU A 7 -26.22 -29.07 7.57
N PRO A 8 -25.95 -30.09 8.39
CA PRO A 8 -24.86 -30.07 9.35
C PRO A 8 -23.52 -30.03 8.57
N THR A 9 -22.67 -29.07 8.90
CA THR A 9 -21.35 -28.93 8.29
C THR A 9 -20.32 -28.83 9.41
N ASP A 10 -19.21 -29.57 9.25
CA ASP A 10 -18.02 -29.42 10.10
C ASP A 10 -17.06 -28.46 9.42
N VAL A 11 -17.02 -27.21 9.89
CA VAL A 11 -16.22 -26.16 9.31
C VAL A 11 -15.47 -25.38 10.37
N ARG A 12 -14.22 -24.99 10.07
CA ARG A 12 -13.45 -24.03 10.87
C ARG A 12 -13.62 -22.64 10.29
N ILE A 13 -14.13 -21.70 11.08
CA ILE A 13 -14.31 -20.31 10.68
C ILE A 13 -13.03 -19.53 11.02
N ILE A 14 -12.44 -18.87 10.02
CA ILE A 14 -11.31 -17.95 10.19
C ILE A 14 -11.76 -16.58 9.72
N VAL A 15 -11.64 -15.57 10.59
CA VAL A 15 -12.03 -14.19 10.32
C VAL A 15 -10.80 -13.30 10.37
N ALA A 16 -10.68 -12.36 9.43
CA ALA A 16 -9.64 -11.35 9.43
C ALA A 16 -10.26 -9.96 9.27
N SER A 17 -9.72 -8.97 9.99
CA SER A 17 -10.13 -7.58 9.91
C SER A 17 -8.89 -6.68 9.94
N ASN A 18 -8.93 -5.58 9.21
CA ASN A 18 -7.94 -4.51 9.29
C ASN A 18 -8.34 -3.41 10.29
N GLU A 19 -9.57 -3.45 10.84
CA GLU A 19 -10.05 -2.55 11.88
C GLU A 19 -10.08 -3.29 13.23
N ARG A 20 -9.92 -2.55 14.32
CA ARG A 20 -10.14 -3.08 15.66
C ARG A 20 -11.63 -3.31 15.88
N LEU A 21 -12.02 -4.57 15.98
CA LEU A 21 -13.44 -4.95 16.14
C LEU A 21 -14.06 -4.36 17.41
N THR A 22 -13.29 -4.16 18.48
CA THR A 22 -13.74 -3.46 19.71
C THR A 22 -14.19 -2.02 19.42
N GLU A 23 -13.43 -1.27 18.60
CA GLU A 23 -13.81 0.08 18.20
C GLU A 23 -15.01 0.08 17.25
N ALA A 24 -15.11 -0.93 16.38
CA ALA A 24 -16.27 -1.10 15.51
C ALA A 24 -17.55 -1.39 16.28
N CYS A 25 -17.48 -2.18 17.37
CA CYS A 25 -18.60 -2.41 18.29
C CYS A 25 -19.02 -1.11 18.98
N GLN A 26 -18.09 -0.35 19.53
CA GLN A 26 -18.38 0.94 20.19
C GLN A 26 -19.04 1.96 19.23
N LYS A 27 -18.68 1.94 17.96
CA LYS A 27 -19.28 2.78 16.90
C LYS A 27 -20.60 2.21 16.35
N GLY A 28 -21.08 1.08 16.87
CA GLY A 28 -22.30 0.41 16.39
C GLY A 28 -22.20 -0.21 14.99
N LYS A 29 -20.99 -0.28 14.42
CA LYS A 29 -20.73 -0.87 13.09
C LYS A 29 -20.62 -2.39 13.11
N PHE A 30 -20.38 -2.98 14.27
CA PHE A 30 -20.23 -4.41 14.46
C PHE A 30 -21.02 -4.85 15.69
N ARG A 31 -21.67 -6.01 15.62
CA ARG A 31 -22.48 -6.52 16.73
C ARG A 31 -21.59 -7.12 17.81
N GLU A 32 -21.85 -6.78 19.06
CA GLU A 32 -21.08 -7.23 20.22
C GLU A 32 -21.19 -8.74 20.45
N ASP A 33 -22.40 -9.32 20.24
CA ASP A 33 -22.60 -10.77 20.36
C ASP A 33 -21.76 -11.57 19.34
N LEU A 34 -21.65 -11.05 18.13
CA LEU A 34 -20.81 -11.64 17.07
C LEU A 34 -19.32 -11.51 17.39
N TYR A 35 -18.92 -10.34 17.93
CA TYR A 35 -17.54 -10.13 18.38
C TYR A 35 -17.13 -11.20 19.39
N HIS A 36 -17.93 -11.42 20.44
CA HIS A 36 -17.62 -12.41 21.48
C HIS A 36 -17.53 -13.84 20.93
N ARG A 37 -18.36 -14.22 19.96
CA ARG A 37 -18.29 -15.53 19.32
C ARG A 37 -17.07 -15.74 18.44
N LEU A 38 -16.58 -14.68 17.78
CA LEU A 38 -15.43 -14.75 16.88
C LEU A 38 -14.09 -14.58 17.60
N ASN A 39 -14.09 -13.90 18.75
CA ASN A 39 -12.87 -13.55 19.49
C ASN A 39 -12.48 -14.57 20.57
N GLU A 40 -12.85 -15.84 20.40
CA GLU A 40 -12.39 -16.92 21.31
C GLU A 40 -10.86 -17.09 21.21
N PHE A 41 -10.30 -16.93 20.01
CA PHE A 41 -8.86 -16.99 19.76
C PHE A 41 -8.46 -15.88 18.80
N GLY A 42 -7.91 -14.79 19.34
CA GLY A 42 -7.44 -13.64 18.57
C GLY A 42 -5.93 -13.66 18.37
N VAL A 43 -5.48 -13.42 17.12
CA VAL A 43 -4.06 -13.24 16.77
C VAL A 43 -3.89 -11.83 16.20
N GLU A 44 -3.04 -11.03 16.84
CA GLU A 44 -2.67 -9.71 16.31
C GLU A 44 -1.44 -9.85 15.40
N LEU A 45 -1.57 -9.41 14.15
CA LEU A 45 -0.46 -9.38 13.20
C LEU A 45 0.24 -8.02 13.25
N PHE A 46 1.47 -8.01 13.73
CA PHE A 46 2.28 -6.79 13.74
C PHE A 46 2.71 -6.40 12.32
N PRO A 47 2.69 -5.10 11.99
CA PRO A 47 3.19 -4.62 10.70
C PRO A 47 4.70 -4.85 10.58
N LEU A 48 5.19 -4.97 9.34
CA LEU A 48 6.56 -5.34 9.03
C LEU A 48 7.61 -4.40 9.67
N ARG A 49 7.29 -3.10 9.78
CA ARG A 49 8.12 -2.10 10.47
C ARG A 49 8.40 -2.40 11.96
N LYS A 50 7.53 -3.19 12.61
CA LYS A 50 7.70 -3.62 14.02
C LYS A 50 8.45 -4.94 14.16
N ARG A 51 8.78 -5.61 13.06
CA ARG A 51 9.52 -6.88 13.03
C ARG A 51 10.57 -6.86 11.94
N LYS A 52 11.54 -5.97 12.11
CA LYS A 52 12.58 -5.70 11.13
C LYS A 52 13.41 -6.92 10.76
N GLU A 53 13.61 -7.83 11.72
CA GLU A 53 14.34 -9.10 11.52
C GLU A 53 13.70 -9.97 10.42
N ASP A 54 12.37 -9.89 10.27
CA ASP A 54 11.65 -10.67 9.25
C ASP A 54 11.79 -10.08 7.83
N ILE A 55 12.16 -8.79 7.69
CA ILE A 55 12.20 -8.10 6.40
C ILE A 55 13.14 -8.82 5.44
N ILE A 56 14.38 -9.03 5.85
CA ILE A 56 15.39 -9.67 5.00
C ILE A 56 15.06 -11.13 4.75
N TYR A 57 14.52 -11.83 5.76
CA TYR A 57 14.07 -13.20 5.60
C TYR A 57 12.99 -13.32 4.50
N PHE A 58 11.92 -12.49 4.58
CA PHE A 58 10.88 -12.48 3.55
C PHE A 58 11.39 -12.00 2.20
N ALA A 59 12.30 -11.02 2.16
CA ALA A 59 12.89 -10.53 0.93
C ALA A 59 13.63 -11.65 0.20
N ASN A 60 14.49 -12.39 0.88
CA ASN A 60 15.21 -13.52 0.31
C ASN A 60 14.29 -14.67 -0.09
N HIS A 61 13.26 -14.96 0.71
CA HIS A 61 12.25 -15.96 0.37
C HIS A 61 11.53 -15.61 -0.94
N PHE A 62 11.02 -14.38 -1.07
CA PHE A 62 10.33 -13.93 -2.30
C PHE A 62 11.28 -13.79 -3.48
N LEU A 63 12.55 -13.47 -3.25
CA LEU A 63 13.55 -13.44 -4.30
C LEU A 63 13.76 -14.83 -4.87
N ALA A 64 13.95 -15.84 -4.03
CA ALA A 64 14.12 -17.22 -4.46
C ALA A 64 12.89 -17.73 -5.24
N GLU A 65 11.68 -17.50 -4.73
CA GLU A 65 10.42 -17.83 -5.40
C GLU A 65 10.35 -17.18 -6.79
N THR A 66 10.60 -15.86 -6.86
CA THR A 66 10.52 -15.09 -8.10
C THR A 66 11.62 -15.46 -9.09
N ALA A 67 12.86 -15.69 -8.63
CA ALA A 67 13.96 -16.10 -9.49
C ALA A 67 13.67 -17.45 -10.15
N ALA A 68 13.09 -18.40 -9.40
CA ALA A 68 12.65 -19.68 -9.95
C ALA A 68 11.53 -19.52 -10.98
N GLU A 69 10.51 -18.67 -10.70
CA GLU A 69 9.42 -18.38 -11.68
C GLU A 69 9.95 -17.76 -12.98
N LEU A 70 11.00 -16.92 -12.91
CA LEU A 70 11.58 -16.23 -14.05
C LEU A 70 12.67 -17.00 -14.77
N GLY A 71 13.10 -18.15 -14.23
CA GLY A 71 14.25 -18.90 -14.74
C GLY A 71 15.58 -18.14 -14.66
N LYS A 72 15.73 -17.24 -13.67
CA LYS A 72 16.93 -16.43 -13.43
C LYS A 72 17.75 -16.97 -12.28
N ASN A 73 19.08 -16.84 -12.36
CA ASN A 73 20.00 -17.22 -11.29
C ASN A 73 20.32 -16.04 -10.36
N ILE A 74 19.28 -15.47 -9.73
CA ILE A 74 19.44 -14.38 -8.77
C ILE A 74 19.41 -15.02 -7.38
N THR A 75 20.50 -14.89 -6.61
CA THR A 75 20.66 -15.60 -5.35
C THR A 75 20.62 -14.71 -4.12
N ASN A 76 21.01 -13.42 -4.26
CA ASN A 76 21.20 -12.54 -3.11
C ASN A 76 20.76 -11.10 -3.40
N LEU A 77 20.56 -10.34 -2.33
CA LEU A 77 20.47 -8.88 -2.34
C LEU A 77 21.87 -8.30 -2.12
N ASP A 78 22.15 -7.11 -2.66
CA ASP A 78 23.33 -6.34 -2.28
C ASP A 78 23.11 -5.73 -0.89
N THR A 79 24.18 -5.52 -0.12
CA THR A 79 24.13 -4.95 1.25
C THR A 79 23.42 -3.60 1.28
N GLU A 80 23.64 -2.75 0.27
CA GLU A 80 22.96 -1.46 0.13
C GLU A 80 21.44 -1.62 0.00
N VAL A 81 20.97 -2.68 -0.66
CA VAL A 81 19.52 -3.00 -0.78
C VAL A 81 18.97 -3.43 0.56
N GLU A 82 19.70 -4.25 1.32
CA GLU A 82 19.30 -4.68 2.65
C GLU A 82 19.17 -3.48 3.61
N ASP A 83 20.11 -2.54 3.58
CA ASP A 83 20.06 -1.31 4.39
C ASP A 83 18.84 -0.46 4.07
N VAL A 84 18.54 -0.28 2.78
CA VAL A 84 17.34 0.44 2.33
C VAL A 84 16.07 -0.28 2.82
N PHE A 85 16.00 -1.59 2.72
CA PHE A 85 14.84 -2.36 3.16
C PHE A 85 14.61 -2.29 4.67
N LEU A 86 15.67 -2.25 5.48
CA LEU A 86 15.59 -2.11 6.93
C LEU A 86 15.18 -0.70 7.37
N SER A 87 15.45 0.32 6.55
CA SER A 87 15.11 1.71 6.82
C SER A 87 13.70 2.09 6.36
N TYR A 88 13.17 1.43 5.32
CA TYR A 88 11.87 1.73 4.74
C TYR A 88 10.70 1.27 5.66
N PRO A 89 9.64 2.08 5.85
CA PRO A 89 8.57 1.80 6.80
C PRO A 89 7.55 0.75 6.36
N TRP A 90 7.58 0.30 5.12
CA TRP A 90 6.71 -0.74 4.54
C TRP A 90 5.21 -0.53 4.83
N PRO A 91 4.58 0.57 4.37
CA PRO A 91 3.16 0.84 4.60
C PRO A 91 2.25 -0.27 4.06
N GLY A 92 2.58 -0.87 2.92
CA GLY A 92 1.89 -2.03 2.34
C GLY A 92 2.34 -3.39 2.90
N ASN A 93 3.19 -3.39 3.94
CA ASN A 93 3.66 -4.59 4.63
C ASN A 93 4.27 -5.64 3.67
N VAL A 94 4.02 -6.92 3.95
CA VAL A 94 4.56 -8.06 3.19
C VAL A 94 4.12 -8.05 1.71
N ARG A 95 2.92 -7.52 1.42
CA ARG A 95 2.42 -7.46 0.05
C ARG A 95 3.24 -6.48 -0.79
N GLU A 96 3.57 -5.33 -0.24
CA GLU A 96 4.44 -4.34 -0.88
C GLU A 96 5.85 -4.90 -1.08
N LEU A 97 6.44 -5.50 -0.04
CA LEU A 97 7.75 -6.13 -0.12
C LEU A 97 7.82 -7.17 -1.25
N LYS A 98 6.82 -8.06 -1.34
CA LYS A 98 6.75 -9.07 -2.42
C LYS A 98 6.72 -8.41 -3.81
N ASN A 99 5.94 -7.34 -3.99
CA ASN A 99 5.84 -6.64 -5.27
C ASN A 99 7.16 -5.93 -5.63
N VAL A 100 7.83 -5.33 -4.66
CA VAL A 100 9.13 -4.67 -4.84
C VAL A 100 10.20 -5.69 -5.26
N ILE A 101 10.27 -6.82 -4.57
CA ILE A 101 11.19 -7.91 -4.91
C ILE A 101 10.91 -8.45 -6.31
N LYS A 102 9.65 -8.67 -6.66
CA LYS A 102 9.27 -9.16 -7.99
C LYS A 102 9.72 -8.20 -9.10
N ARG A 103 9.50 -6.89 -8.90
CA ARG A 103 9.97 -5.86 -9.83
C ARG A 103 11.49 -5.81 -9.91
N ALA A 104 12.17 -5.84 -8.77
CA ALA A 104 13.63 -5.81 -8.72
C ALA A 104 14.25 -7.03 -9.41
N ALA A 105 13.72 -8.24 -9.19
CA ALA A 105 14.17 -9.45 -9.86
C ALA A 105 13.98 -9.41 -11.37
N LEU A 106 12.87 -8.83 -11.88
CA LEU A 106 12.65 -8.62 -13.30
C LEU A 106 13.71 -7.73 -13.93
N LEU A 107 14.10 -6.64 -13.25
CA LEU A 107 15.07 -5.66 -13.75
C LEU A 107 16.53 -6.09 -13.58
N THR A 108 16.80 -7.04 -12.69
CA THR A 108 18.14 -7.55 -12.43
C THR A 108 18.63 -8.41 -13.60
N GLN A 109 19.84 -8.09 -14.10
CA GLN A 109 20.51 -8.84 -15.17
C GLN A 109 21.61 -9.81 -14.66
N GLY A 110 22.13 -9.57 -13.44
CA GLY A 110 23.15 -10.39 -12.79
C GLY A 110 22.57 -11.38 -11.80
N ASP A 111 23.42 -11.86 -10.91
CA ASP A 111 23.12 -12.82 -9.85
C ASP A 111 22.70 -12.16 -8.52
N ARG A 112 22.77 -10.81 -8.44
CA ARG A 112 22.42 -10.02 -7.25
C ARG A 112 21.51 -8.86 -7.59
N VAL A 113 20.56 -8.58 -6.70
CA VAL A 113 19.70 -7.41 -6.80
C VAL A 113 20.48 -6.18 -6.30
N SER A 114 20.71 -5.22 -7.18
CA SER A 114 21.36 -3.96 -6.84
C SER A 114 20.36 -2.83 -6.60
N ILE A 115 20.83 -1.75 -5.98
CA ILE A 115 20.02 -0.57 -5.68
C ILE A 115 19.35 0.04 -6.92
N LYS A 116 19.96 -0.11 -8.11
CA LYS A 116 19.43 0.40 -9.39
C LYS A 116 18.13 -0.31 -9.83
N ALA A 117 17.87 -1.51 -9.30
CA ALA A 117 16.66 -2.26 -9.59
C ALA A 117 15.48 -1.87 -8.69
N LEU A 118 15.71 -1.05 -7.65
CA LEU A 118 14.67 -0.63 -6.72
C LEU A 118 13.83 0.54 -7.25
N PRO A 119 12.54 0.61 -6.89
CA PRO A 119 11.69 1.75 -7.16
C PRO A 119 12.22 3.05 -6.51
N PHE A 120 12.05 4.18 -7.20
CA PHE A 120 12.48 5.50 -6.71
C PHE A 120 11.83 5.86 -5.36
N GLU A 121 10.59 5.47 -5.16
CA GLU A 121 9.80 5.74 -3.95
C GLU A 121 10.44 5.12 -2.70
N ILE A 122 11.09 3.97 -2.85
CA ILE A 122 11.77 3.28 -1.76
C ILE A 122 13.12 3.92 -1.47
N LEU A 123 13.84 4.33 -2.52
CA LEU A 123 15.15 4.96 -2.38
C LEU A 123 15.07 6.35 -1.73
N ASN A 124 14.02 7.10 -2.01
CA ASN A 124 13.89 8.49 -1.58
C ASN A 124 12.79 8.72 -0.53
N HIS A 125 12.39 7.66 0.19
CA HIS A 125 11.31 7.76 1.18
C HIS A 125 11.56 8.85 2.25
N THR A 126 12.80 9.01 2.71
CA THR A 126 13.15 10.03 3.71
C THR A 126 12.97 11.45 3.19
N GLN A 127 13.25 11.70 1.91
CA GLN A 127 13.04 13.02 1.30
C GLN A 127 11.56 13.33 1.06
N LEU A 128 10.75 12.29 0.77
CA LEU A 128 9.31 12.44 0.57
C LEU A 128 8.58 12.73 1.89
N GLU A 129 9.04 12.16 3.01
CA GLU A 129 8.47 12.44 4.34
C GLU A 129 8.70 13.91 4.76
N PHE A 130 9.86 14.50 4.48
CA PHE A 130 10.14 15.91 4.80
C PHE A 130 9.23 16.88 4.03
N ASN A 131 8.90 16.58 2.78
CA ASN A 131 8.03 17.43 1.97
C ASN A 131 6.56 17.39 2.43
N VAL A 132 6.10 16.30 3.01
CA VAL A 132 4.73 16.20 3.56
C VAL A 132 4.62 16.94 4.90
N SER A 133 5.66 16.92 5.75
CA SER A 133 5.64 17.62 7.04
C SER A 133 5.72 19.15 6.91
N GLU A 134 6.34 19.69 5.86
CA GLU A 134 6.35 21.13 5.60
C GLU A 134 5.03 21.66 5.02
N ALA A 135 4.27 20.84 4.30
CA ALA A 135 2.97 21.24 3.76
C ALA A 135 1.87 21.36 4.82
N ASP A 136 1.95 20.57 5.90
CA ASP A 136 0.95 20.60 6.99
C ASP A 136 1.15 21.75 7.99
N HIS A 137 2.32 22.43 7.97
CA HIS A 137 2.60 23.56 8.87
C HIS A 137 2.30 24.95 8.30
N VAL A 138 1.86 25.07 7.03
CA VAL A 138 1.58 26.37 6.38
C VAL A 138 0.11 26.80 6.47
N SER A 139 -0.81 26.02 7.06
CA SER A 139 -2.23 26.40 7.09
C SER A 139 -2.77 26.81 8.46
N ASN A 140 -1.96 27.50 9.29
CA ASN A 140 -2.52 28.20 10.46
C ASN A 140 -1.77 29.51 10.72
N ASN A 141 -1.96 30.51 9.85
CA ASN A 141 -1.71 31.89 10.24
C ASN A 141 -2.71 32.84 9.58
N SER A 142 -3.65 33.28 10.39
CA SER A 142 -4.42 34.53 10.40
C SER A 142 -4.42 35.39 9.11
N TYR A 143 -5.55 35.39 8.41
CA TYR A 143 -5.92 36.50 7.54
C TYR A 143 -6.86 37.46 8.25
N THR A 144 -6.32 38.59 8.69
CA THR A 144 -7.06 39.85 8.88
C THR A 144 -7.06 40.59 7.57
N GLY A 145 -8.23 40.84 7.05
CA GLY A 145 -8.79 41.77 6.11
C GLY A 145 -7.93 42.48 5.07
N TYR A 146 -8.39 42.39 3.83
CA TYR A 146 -8.58 43.54 2.91
C TYR A 146 -9.34 43.09 1.64
N GLY A 147 -10.49 43.75 1.38
CA GLY A 147 -10.97 44.18 0.05
C GLY A 147 -11.36 43.10 -0.98
N GLU A 148 -12.66 42.88 -1.10
CA GLU A 148 -13.29 42.19 -2.24
C GLU A 148 -13.06 42.95 -3.55
N GLN A 149 -12.53 42.27 -4.58
CA GLN A 149 -12.80 42.55 -5.98
C GLN A 149 -13.19 41.28 -6.71
N PRO A 150 -14.29 41.27 -7.50
CA PRO A 150 -14.75 40.05 -8.15
C PRO A 150 -13.88 39.73 -9.38
N VAL A 151 -13.21 38.58 -9.35
CA VAL A 151 -12.54 38.03 -10.53
C VAL A 151 -13.58 37.36 -11.41
N LYS A 152 -13.74 37.88 -12.65
CA LYS A 152 -14.60 37.29 -13.69
C LYS A 152 -14.00 35.96 -14.15
N GLU A 153 -14.73 34.87 -13.95
CA GLU A 153 -14.40 33.58 -14.53
C GLU A 153 -14.55 33.61 -16.06
N PRO A 154 -13.63 32.99 -16.83
CA PRO A 154 -13.79 32.84 -18.28
C PRO A 154 -14.85 31.78 -18.58
N VAL A 155 -15.97 32.21 -19.21
CA VAL A 155 -17.00 31.32 -19.72
C VAL A 155 -16.45 30.56 -20.93
N ILE A 156 -16.28 29.26 -20.82
CA ILE A 156 -15.92 28.37 -21.93
C ILE A 156 -17.21 28.01 -22.66
N ASP A 157 -17.39 28.54 -23.86
CA ASP A 157 -18.51 28.22 -24.76
C ASP A 157 -18.26 26.86 -25.46
N LEU A 158 -18.99 25.84 -25.07
CA LEU A 158 -18.91 24.45 -25.59
C LEU A 158 -19.84 24.17 -26.78
N SER A 159 -20.43 25.20 -27.43
CA SER A 159 -21.54 25.00 -28.36
C SER A 159 -21.19 24.86 -29.85
N ARG A 160 -19.94 24.61 -30.28
CA ARG A 160 -19.68 24.35 -31.72
C ARG A 160 -18.58 23.35 -32.03
N PRO A 161 -18.88 22.09 -32.43
CA PRO A 161 -17.93 21.25 -33.12
C PRO A 161 -17.80 21.64 -34.60
N LYS A 162 -16.66 22.18 -35.01
CA LYS A 162 -16.33 22.37 -36.44
C LYS A 162 -15.77 21.06 -37.01
N LEU A 163 -16.60 20.30 -37.71
CA LEU A 163 -16.21 19.25 -38.63
C LEU A 163 -15.57 19.90 -39.88
N LYS A 164 -14.25 19.70 -40.07
CA LYS A 164 -13.59 19.92 -41.36
C LYS A 164 -13.75 18.68 -42.23
N LYS A 165 -14.53 18.80 -43.32
CA LYS A 165 -14.53 17.85 -44.41
C LYS A 165 -13.17 17.90 -45.11
N VAL A 166 -12.50 16.76 -45.23
CA VAL A 166 -11.38 16.55 -46.14
C VAL A 166 -12.04 16.09 -47.46
N ALA A 167 -11.89 16.88 -48.53
CA ALA A 167 -12.21 16.50 -49.88
C ALA A 167 -10.97 15.86 -50.51
N MET A 168 -11.25 14.91 -51.41
CA MET A 168 -10.29 14.14 -52.22
C MET A 168 -9.23 14.97 -52.91
#